data_c08b91f56cf0c30c8928f122914567d0
#
_entry.id   c08b91f56cf0c30c8928f122914567d0
#
_cell.length_a   1.000
_cell.length_b   1.000
_cell.length_c   1.000
_cell.angle_alpha   90.00
_cell.angle_beta   90.00
_cell.angle_gamma   90.00
#
_symmetry.space_group_name_H-M   'P 1'
#
loop_
_entity.id
_entity.type
_entity.pdbx_description
1 polymer ?
#
loop_
_entity_poly.entity_id
_entity_poly.type
_entity_poly.pdbx_seq_one_letter_code
_entity_poly.pdbx_strand_id
1 'polypeptide(L)'
;MKSCFFIGHREADERLLPRLESAIERLITEENVRYFYVGGYGGFDQIAATAVKRAKKQHPDITLMLVLPYHPAERPIERPPGYDGTYYPEGLEKTPRPFAIVKANRLMVNNCEWLVCYVRHGASNSRNLLEYAQRREKRGLIQIINIAEGMGTNL
;
A
#
# COMPACT_ATOMS: atom_id res chain seq x y z
N MET A 1 14.98 -6.27 5.72
CA MET A 1 14.43 -6.40 4.37
C MET A 1 13.56 -5.21 4.06
N LYS A 2 13.62 -4.74 2.82
CA LYS A 2 12.87 -3.57 2.39
C LYS A 2 11.40 -3.89 2.20
N SER A 3 10.56 -2.90 2.48
CA SER A 3 9.11 -3.04 2.41
C SER A 3 8.46 -1.91 1.61
N CYS A 4 7.29 -2.20 1.09
CA CYS A 4 6.48 -1.29 0.28
C CYS A 4 5.05 -1.27 0.81
N PHE A 5 4.46 -0.08 0.88
CA PHE A 5 3.05 0.10 1.19
C PHE A 5 2.32 0.64 -0.03
N PHE A 6 1.04 0.33 -0.15
CA PHE A 6 0.20 0.77 -1.26
C PHE A 6 -0.96 1.62 -0.75
N ILE A 7 -1.24 2.72 -1.45
CA ILE A 7 -2.43 3.54 -1.16
C ILE A 7 -2.95 4.15 -2.47
N GLY A 8 -4.26 4.23 -2.62
CA GLY A 8 -4.85 4.84 -3.80
C GLY A 8 -6.34 5.08 -3.65
N HIS A 9 -6.92 5.63 -4.70
CA HIS A 9 -8.35 5.96 -4.73
C HIS A 9 -9.21 4.69 -4.64
N ARG A 10 -10.37 4.82 -4.02
CA ARG A 10 -11.36 3.73 -3.99
C ARG A 10 -11.81 3.35 -5.39
N GLU A 11 -11.92 4.34 -6.26
CA GLU A 11 -12.32 4.14 -7.65
C GLU A 11 -11.09 3.92 -8.50
N ALA A 12 -10.71 2.66 -8.61
CA ALA A 12 -9.60 2.23 -9.43
C ALA A 12 -10.01 0.94 -10.13
N ASP A 13 -9.54 0.73 -11.34
CA ASP A 13 -9.92 -0.44 -12.11
C ASP A 13 -8.72 -1.22 -12.65
N GLU A 14 -9.03 -2.34 -13.31
CA GLU A 14 -8.03 -3.29 -13.76
C GLU A 14 -7.04 -2.73 -14.78
N ARG A 15 -7.34 -1.61 -15.41
CA ARG A 15 -6.41 -0.96 -16.35
C ARG A 15 -5.11 -0.54 -15.67
N LEU A 16 -5.12 -0.43 -14.34
CA LEU A 16 -3.91 -0.11 -13.59
C LEU A 16 -2.98 -1.30 -13.39
N LEU A 17 -3.46 -2.53 -13.59
CA LEU A 17 -2.65 -3.73 -13.35
C LEU A 17 -1.30 -3.72 -14.06
N PRO A 18 -1.19 -3.41 -15.36
CA PRO A 18 0.11 -3.42 -16.01
C PRO A 18 1.12 -2.46 -15.39
N ARG A 19 0.67 -1.28 -14.98
CA ARG A 19 1.56 -0.31 -14.32
C ARG A 19 1.97 -0.78 -12.93
N LEU A 20 1.04 -1.36 -12.18
CA LEU A 20 1.34 -1.93 -10.87
C LEU A 20 2.29 -3.10 -10.97
N GLU A 21 2.04 -4.02 -11.89
CA GLU A 21 2.91 -5.17 -12.09
C GLU A 21 4.33 -4.74 -12.47
N SER A 22 4.45 -3.73 -13.32
CA SER A 22 5.75 -3.20 -13.72
C SER A 22 6.49 -2.56 -12.54
N ALA A 23 5.78 -1.77 -11.72
CA ALA A 23 6.39 -1.14 -10.55
C ALA A 23 6.84 -2.19 -9.53
N ILE A 24 6.00 -3.20 -9.27
CA ILE A 24 6.31 -4.27 -8.31
C ILE A 24 7.51 -5.07 -8.80
N GLU A 25 7.54 -5.44 -10.07
CA GLU A 25 8.66 -6.18 -10.65
C GLU A 25 9.98 -5.43 -10.48
N ARG A 26 9.96 -4.13 -10.76
CA ARG A 26 11.13 -3.29 -10.57
C ARG A 26 11.57 -3.24 -9.11
N LEU A 27 10.63 -3.10 -8.19
CA LEU A 27 10.94 -3.07 -6.76
C LEU A 27 11.57 -4.38 -6.29
N ILE A 28 11.08 -5.50 -6.81
CA ILE A 28 11.64 -6.81 -6.44
C ILE A 28 13.04 -7.00 -7.03
N THR A 29 13.20 -6.75 -8.32
CA THR A 29 14.43 -7.09 -9.04
C THR A 29 15.53 -6.05 -8.87
N GLU A 30 15.20 -4.77 -8.78
CA GLU A 30 16.19 -3.70 -8.72
C GLU A 30 16.41 -3.16 -7.31
N GLU A 31 15.37 -3.13 -6.48
CA GLU A 31 15.41 -2.49 -5.17
C GLU A 31 15.37 -3.46 -4.00
N ASN A 32 15.30 -4.75 -4.27
CA ASN A 32 15.30 -5.81 -3.25
C ASN A 32 14.17 -5.69 -2.22
N VAL A 33 12.99 -5.23 -2.67
CA VAL A 33 11.80 -5.18 -1.81
C VAL A 33 11.23 -6.59 -1.69
N ARG A 34 10.94 -7.03 -0.46
CA ARG A 34 10.47 -8.37 -0.18
C ARG A 34 9.14 -8.41 0.58
N TYR A 35 8.77 -7.33 1.24
CA TYR A 35 7.51 -7.24 1.98
C TYR A 35 6.60 -6.21 1.33
N PHE A 36 5.36 -6.63 1.04
CA PHE A 36 4.35 -5.79 0.43
C PHE A 36 3.13 -5.73 1.33
N TYR A 37 2.76 -4.52 1.75
CA TYR A 37 1.67 -4.27 2.69
C TYR A 37 0.53 -3.58 1.95
N VAL A 38 -0.68 -4.14 2.06
CA VAL A 38 -1.86 -3.63 1.38
C VAL A 38 -2.98 -3.49 2.40
N GLY A 39 -3.74 -2.38 2.34
CA GLY A 39 -4.96 -2.24 3.12
C GLY A 39 -6.12 -3.03 2.50
N GLY A 40 -7.27 -2.96 3.16
CA GLY A 40 -8.45 -3.70 2.70
C GLY A 40 -9.60 -2.79 2.26
N TYR A 41 -9.31 -1.57 1.79
CA TYR A 41 -10.34 -0.55 1.58
C TYR A 41 -10.32 0.05 0.19
N GLY A 42 -11.15 -0.46 -0.70
CA GLY A 42 -11.39 0.12 -2.01
C GLY A 42 -10.70 -0.57 -3.17
N GLY A 43 -10.94 -0.05 -4.36
CA GLY A 43 -10.55 -0.70 -5.61
C GLY A 43 -9.04 -0.77 -5.81
N PHE A 44 -8.32 0.28 -5.46
CA PHE A 44 -6.87 0.26 -5.62
C PHE A 44 -6.21 -0.82 -4.75
N ASP A 45 -6.68 -0.97 -3.51
CA ASP A 45 -6.12 -2.00 -2.61
C ASP A 45 -6.31 -3.39 -3.19
N GLN A 46 -7.49 -3.67 -3.77
CA GLN A 46 -7.75 -4.97 -4.40
C GLN A 46 -6.86 -5.23 -5.60
N ILE A 47 -6.65 -4.22 -6.43
CA ILE A 47 -5.80 -4.34 -7.62
C ILE A 47 -4.34 -4.52 -7.20
N ALA A 48 -3.90 -3.79 -6.19
CA ALA A 48 -2.54 -3.92 -5.66
C ALA A 48 -2.30 -5.34 -5.12
N ALA A 49 -3.25 -5.87 -4.35
CA ALA A 49 -3.15 -7.23 -3.84
C ALA A 49 -3.08 -8.25 -4.98
N THR A 50 -3.91 -8.08 -6.01
CA THR A 50 -3.89 -8.95 -7.19
C THR A 50 -2.52 -8.92 -7.87
N ALA A 51 -1.96 -7.73 -8.05
CA ALA A 51 -0.66 -7.58 -8.68
C ALA A 51 0.46 -8.26 -7.89
N VAL A 52 0.44 -8.12 -6.56
CA VAL A 52 1.44 -8.79 -5.71
C VAL A 52 1.26 -10.31 -5.75
N LYS A 53 0.02 -10.80 -5.71
CA LYS A 53 -0.26 -12.25 -5.80
C LYS A 53 0.29 -12.83 -7.11
N ARG A 54 0.15 -12.11 -8.21
CA ARG A 54 0.72 -12.53 -9.50
C ARG A 54 2.23 -12.53 -9.46
N ALA A 55 2.83 -11.49 -8.88
CA ALA A 55 4.29 -11.41 -8.74
C ALA A 55 4.85 -12.55 -7.90
N LYS A 56 4.12 -13.02 -6.89
CA LYS A 56 4.56 -14.14 -6.05
C LYS A 56 4.76 -15.43 -6.83
N LYS A 57 4.06 -15.60 -7.93
CA LYS A 57 4.24 -16.81 -8.78
C LYS A 57 5.63 -16.87 -9.39
N GLN A 58 6.21 -15.71 -9.70
CA GLN A 58 7.56 -15.60 -10.24
C GLN A 58 8.60 -15.36 -9.15
N HIS A 59 8.18 -14.80 -8.02
CA HIS A 59 9.05 -14.43 -6.90
C HIS A 59 8.47 -15.00 -5.61
N PRO A 60 8.60 -16.30 -5.35
CA PRO A 60 7.96 -16.92 -4.18
C PRO A 60 8.53 -16.46 -2.83
N ASP A 61 9.64 -15.73 -2.83
CA ASP A 61 10.28 -15.22 -1.63
C ASP A 61 9.69 -13.87 -1.15
N ILE A 62 8.74 -13.28 -1.87
CA ILE A 62 8.08 -12.06 -1.40
C ILE A 62 6.91 -12.40 -0.48
N THR A 63 6.56 -11.45 0.38
CA THR A 63 5.51 -11.59 1.38
C THR A 63 4.43 -10.54 1.15
N LEU A 64 3.16 -10.97 1.15
CA LEU A 64 2.01 -10.08 1.05
C LEU A 64 1.26 -10.07 2.38
N MET A 65 1.13 -8.90 2.99
CA MET A 65 0.49 -8.71 4.28
C MET A 65 -0.72 -7.78 4.16
N LEU A 66 -1.82 -8.17 4.81
CA LEU A 66 -3.00 -7.31 4.94
C LEU A 66 -2.85 -6.43 6.18
N VAL A 67 -2.90 -5.13 5.98
CA VAL A 67 -2.81 -4.16 7.09
C VAL A 67 -4.17 -4.02 7.76
N LEU A 68 -4.19 -4.19 9.08
CA LEU A 68 -5.42 -4.08 9.88
C LEU A 68 -5.39 -2.77 10.69
N PRO A 69 -6.43 -1.92 10.57
CA PRO A 69 -6.51 -0.70 11.38
C PRO A 69 -7.12 -0.94 12.76
N TYR A 70 -7.73 -2.12 12.97
CA TYR A 70 -8.36 -2.48 14.24
C TYR A 70 -7.73 -3.75 14.79
N HIS A 71 -7.60 -3.82 16.12
CA HIS A 71 -6.99 -4.98 16.76
C HIS A 71 -7.80 -6.25 16.45
N PRO A 72 -7.13 -7.37 16.12
CA PRO A 72 -7.83 -8.63 15.81
C PRO A 72 -8.74 -9.14 16.93
N ALA A 73 -8.43 -8.81 18.19
CA ALA A 73 -9.28 -9.17 19.31
C ALA A 73 -10.62 -8.42 19.31
N GLU A 74 -10.65 -7.19 18.81
CA GLU A 74 -11.88 -6.38 18.69
C GLU A 74 -12.66 -6.73 17.44
N ARG A 75 -11.96 -7.01 16.34
CA ARG A 75 -12.55 -7.32 15.05
C ARG A 75 -11.77 -8.46 14.42
N PRO A 76 -12.13 -9.71 14.78
CA PRO A 76 -11.43 -10.87 14.21
C PRO A 76 -11.58 -10.88 12.69
N ILE A 77 -10.45 -11.03 12.00
CA ILE A 77 -10.42 -11.14 10.55
C ILE A 77 -9.58 -12.36 10.22
N GLU A 78 -10.16 -13.28 9.48
CA GLU A 78 -9.40 -14.38 8.95
C GLU A 78 -8.48 -13.88 7.85
N ARG A 79 -7.31 -14.48 7.75
CA ARG A 79 -6.39 -14.17 6.65
C ARG A 79 -7.05 -14.50 5.32
N PRO A 80 -7.25 -13.52 4.44
CA PRO A 80 -7.85 -13.79 3.13
C PRO A 80 -6.94 -14.70 2.29
N PRO A 81 -7.52 -15.47 1.36
CA PRO A 81 -6.72 -16.31 0.47
C PRO A 81 -5.68 -15.52 -0.30
N GLY A 82 -4.47 -16.07 -0.40
CA GLY A 82 -3.37 -15.45 -1.12
C GLY A 82 -2.54 -14.45 -0.33
N TYR A 83 -2.93 -14.11 0.88
CA TYR A 83 -2.12 -13.31 1.80
C TYR A 83 -1.30 -14.23 2.69
N ASP A 84 -0.07 -13.81 3.00
CA ASP A 84 0.80 -14.57 3.90
C ASP A 84 0.45 -14.33 5.37
N GLY A 85 -0.17 -13.20 5.66
CA GLY A 85 -0.58 -12.89 7.02
C GLY A 85 -1.27 -11.53 7.11
N THR A 86 -1.51 -11.12 8.34
CA THR A 86 -2.07 -9.80 8.66
C THR A 86 -1.09 -9.03 9.52
N TYR A 87 -1.18 -7.71 9.46
CA TYR A 87 -0.29 -6.83 10.21
C TYR A 87 -1.09 -5.70 10.86
N TYR A 88 -1.01 -5.64 12.19
CA TYR A 88 -1.60 -4.56 12.97
C TYR A 88 -0.46 -3.62 13.38
N PRO A 89 -0.39 -2.39 12.83
CA PRO A 89 0.73 -1.50 13.13
C PRO A 89 0.84 -1.16 14.62
N GLU A 90 2.05 -1.21 15.14
CA GLU A 90 2.33 -0.83 16.51
C GLU A 90 2.04 0.67 16.69
N GLY A 91 1.38 1.01 17.80
CA GLY A 91 1.03 2.38 18.10
C GLY A 91 -0.43 2.74 17.84
N LEU A 92 -1.23 1.78 17.37
CA LEU A 92 -2.66 2.02 17.11
C LEU A 92 -3.55 1.80 18.34
N GLU A 93 -3.04 1.18 19.38
CA GLU A 93 -3.85 0.68 20.50
C GLU A 93 -4.67 1.77 21.18
N LYS A 94 -4.16 3.00 21.19
CA LYS A 94 -4.82 4.14 21.85
C LYS A 94 -5.50 5.08 20.86
N THR A 95 -5.55 4.72 19.59
CA THR A 95 -6.15 5.58 18.56
C THR A 95 -7.66 5.39 18.55
N PRO A 96 -8.44 6.47 18.67
CA PRO A 96 -9.91 6.37 18.55
C PRO A 96 -10.30 5.80 17.18
N ARG A 97 -11.36 4.97 17.17
CA ARG A 97 -11.83 4.29 15.97
C ARG A 97 -11.98 5.17 14.73
N PRO A 98 -12.57 6.38 14.81
CA PRO A 98 -12.72 7.21 13.62
C PRO A 98 -11.41 7.60 12.95
N PHE A 99 -10.30 7.54 13.67
CA PHE A 99 -8.98 7.94 13.17
C PHE A 99 -8.05 6.76 12.88
N ALA A 100 -8.52 5.53 13.11
CA ALA A 100 -7.67 4.35 13.06
C ALA A 100 -7.10 4.09 11.66
N ILE A 101 -7.92 4.22 10.61
CA ILE A 101 -7.46 3.96 9.23
C ILE A 101 -6.39 4.97 8.82
N VAL A 102 -6.64 6.27 9.08
CA VAL A 102 -5.68 7.32 8.73
C VAL A 102 -4.37 7.12 9.50
N LYS A 103 -4.46 6.81 10.79
CA LYS A 103 -3.28 6.58 11.62
C LYS A 103 -2.51 5.35 11.17
N ALA A 104 -3.20 4.24 10.86
CA ALA A 104 -2.57 3.04 10.34
C ALA A 104 -1.79 3.34 9.06
N ASN A 105 -2.39 4.08 8.14
CA ASN A 105 -1.73 4.43 6.88
C ASN A 105 -0.47 5.26 7.12
N ARG A 106 -0.50 6.21 8.04
CA ARG A 106 0.68 7.01 8.39
C ARG A 106 1.78 6.17 9.02
N LEU A 107 1.42 5.23 9.89
CA LEU A 107 2.38 4.31 10.48
C LEU A 107 3.04 3.44 9.43
N MET A 108 2.28 3.00 8.43
CA MET A 108 2.85 2.22 7.34
C MET A 108 3.85 3.05 6.53
N VAL A 109 3.52 4.30 6.22
CA VAL A 109 4.44 5.21 5.53
C VAL A 109 5.71 5.43 6.36
N ASN A 110 5.57 5.53 7.69
CA ASN A 110 6.72 5.70 8.57
C ASN A 110 7.65 4.47 8.61
N ASN A 111 7.10 3.30 8.34
CA ASN A 111 7.82 2.04 8.52
C ASN A 111 8.28 1.39 7.22
N CYS A 112 7.83 1.87 6.08
CA CYS A 112 8.21 1.31 4.79
C CYS A 112 9.24 2.18 4.07
N GLU A 113 10.07 1.57 3.24
CA GLU A 113 11.05 2.26 2.41
C GLU A 113 10.46 2.77 1.12
N TRP A 114 9.33 2.18 0.68
CA TRP A 114 8.66 2.53 -0.58
C TRP A 114 7.16 2.71 -0.37
N LEU A 115 6.61 3.67 -1.09
CA LEU A 115 5.15 3.84 -1.25
C LEU A 115 4.83 3.80 -2.74
N VAL A 116 3.94 2.88 -3.12
CA VAL A 116 3.35 2.86 -4.46
C VAL A 116 1.92 3.37 -4.31
N CYS A 117 1.59 4.42 -5.02
CA CYS A 117 0.27 5.03 -4.88
C CYS A 117 -0.39 5.32 -6.22
N TYR A 118 -1.70 5.51 -6.17
CA TYR A 118 -2.50 5.98 -7.29
C TYR A 118 -3.31 7.19 -6.83
N VAL A 119 -2.75 8.37 -7.05
CA VAL A 119 -3.37 9.64 -6.65
C VAL A 119 -3.32 10.59 -7.83
N ARG A 120 -4.49 10.87 -8.41
CA ARG A 120 -4.58 11.69 -9.63
C ARG A 120 -4.92 13.15 -9.33
N HIS A 121 -5.89 13.37 -8.46
CA HIS A 121 -6.43 14.72 -8.27
C HIS A 121 -7.32 14.77 -7.03
N GLY A 122 -7.69 16.00 -6.66
CA GLY A 122 -8.70 16.26 -5.65
C GLY A 122 -8.23 16.11 -4.21
N ALA A 123 -9.07 16.59 -3.29
CA ALA A 123 -8.87 16.39 -1.87
C ALA A 123 -9.41 15.01 -1.49
N SER A 124 -8.57 14.19 -0.88
CA SER A 124 -8.95 12.84 -0.47
C SER A 124 -7.99 12.36 0.60
N ASN A 125 -8.36 11.25 1.27
CA ASN A 125 -7.44 10.63 2.25
C ASN A 125 -6.16 10.16 1.56
N SER A 126 -6.27 9.66 0.34
CA SER A 126 -5.09 9.24 -0.44
C SER A 126 -4.19 10.41 -0.77
N ARG A 127 -4.76 11.56 -1.14
CA ARG A 127 -3.99 12.79 -1.39
C ARG A 127 -3.30 13.26 -0.13
N ASN A 128 -4.00 13.28 0.99
CA ASN A 128 -3.43 13.71 2.27
C ASN A 128 -2.27 12.81 2.69
N LEU A 129 -2.39 11.51 2.48
CA LEU A 129 -1.32 10.58 2.80
C LEU A 129 -0.12 10.77 1.85
N LEU A 130 -0.38 11.00 0.56
CA LEU A 130 0.70 11.28 -0.40
C LEU A 130 1.47 12.52 0.01
N GLU A 131 0.80 13.59 0.40
CA GLU A 131 1.45 14.81 0.85
C GLU A 131 2.29 14.58 2.11
N TYR A 132 1.77 13.78 3.04
CA TYR A 132 2.53 13.36 4.22
C TYR A 132 3.79 12.59 3.82
N ALA A 133 3.66 11.64 2.91
CA ALA A 133 4.79 10.84 2.43
C ALA A 133 5.81 11.70 1.68
N GLN A 134 5.36 12.68 0.90
CA GLN A 134 6.25 13.57 0.17
C GLN A 134 7.12 14.41 1.11
N ARG A 135 6.59 14.82 2.26
CA ARG A 135 7.40 15.50 3.26
C ARG A 135 8.49 14.59 3.81
N ARG A 136 8.20 13.31 3.98
CA ARG A 136 9.18 12.32 4.42
C ARG A 136 10.18 11.99 3.32
N GLU A 137 9.74 11.98 2.08
CA GLU A 137 10.63 11.77 0.92
C GLU A 137 11.70 12.84 0.84
N LYS A 138 11.33 14.10 1.09
CA LYS A 138 12.28 15.21 1.11
C LYS A 138 13.36 15.05 2.17
N ARG A 139 13.08 14.29 3.22
CA ARG A 139 14.03 13.96 4.29
C ARG A 139 14.79 12.67 4.03
N GLY A 140 14.59 12.04 2.87
CA GLY A 140 15.24 10.79 2.52
C GLY A 140 14.73 9.55 3.26
N LEU A 141 13.51 9.63 3.81
CA LEU A 141 12.98 8.57 4.67
C LEU A 141 12.11 7.55 3.92
N ILE A 142 11.65 7.89 2.72
CA ILE A 142 10.84 7.01 1.90
C ILE A 142 11.02 7.40 0.43
N GLN A 143 10.79 6.47 -0.48
CA GLN A 143 10.73 6.73 -1.92
C GLN A 143 9.31 6.45 -2.41
N ILE A 144 8.84 7.23 -3.38
CA ILE A 144 7.45 7.19 -3.83
C ILE A 144 7.39 6.93 -5.32
N ILE A 145 6.50 6.00 -5.70
CA ILE A 145 6.11 5.80 -7.09
C ILE A 145 4.61 6.09 -7.16
N ASN A 146 4.22 7.17 -7.84
CA ASN A 146 2.82 7.45 -8.11
C ASN A 146 2.52 6.96 -9.53
N ILE A 147 1.79 5.86 -9.65
CA ILE A 147 1.50 5.26 -10.96
C ILE A 147 0.53 6.09 -11.80
N ALA A 148 -0.05 7.13 -11.22
CA ALA A 148 -0.87 8.08 -11.97
C ALA A 148 -0.01 9.05 -12.80
N GLU A 149 1.26 9.21 -12.48
CA GLU A 149 2.15 10.09 -13.24
C GLU A 149 2.34 9.55 -14.64
N GLY A 150 2.28 10.44 -15.62
CA GLY A 150 2.38 10.08 -17.01
C GLY A 150 1.09 9.54 -17.62
N MET A 151 0.02 9.39 -16.84
CA MET A 151 -1.29 9.03 -17.36
C MET A 151 -1.96 10.28 -17.93
N GLY A 152 -2.62 10.15 -19.07
CA GLY A 152 -3.37 11.23 -19.68
C GLY A 152 -4.57 11.64 -18.82
N THR A 153 -5.08 12.87 -19.09
CA THR A 153 -6.23 13.42 -18.35
C THR A 153 -7.56 12.71 -18.67
N ASN A 154 -7.58 11.90 -19.73
CA ASN A 154 -8.79 11.22 -20.21
C ASN A 154 -8.91 9.79 -19.70
N LEU A 155 -8.22 9.46 -18.65
CA LEU A 155 -8.29 8.14 -18.04
C LEU A 155 -9.22 8.10 -16.86
#